data_186cf0cd4ca5feeb869ba16989fb1919
#
_entry.id   186cf0cd4ca5feeb869ba16989fb1919
#
_cell.length_a   1.000
_cell.length_b   1.000
_cell.length_c   1.000
_cell.angle_alpha   90.00
_cell.angle_beta   90.00
_cell.angle_gamma   90.00
#
_symmetry.space_group_name_H-M   'P 1'
#
loop_
_entity.id
_entity.type
_entity.pdbx_description
1 polymer ?
#
loop_
_entity_poly.entity_id
_entity_poly.type
_entity_poly.pdbx_seq_one_letter_code
_entity_poly.pdbx_strand_id
1 'polypeptide(L)'
;DVVIARPCHIYGSDIERDDRAFAQFLRKAKAGEDILLKSDGSQVRSYCHVDDCASALLYILLRGINGKAYNIANRDSVLSIKELAELIAQTVGVKIMYDIPSNSESKGYSKVQRAVLDSSLLESLGWRPQISLKEGLRRVLGIYK
;
A
#
# COMPACT_ATOMS: atom_id res chain seq x y z
N ASP A 1 21.92 20.63 -5.95
CA ASP A 1 20.56 20.69 -5.40
C ASP A 1 20.10 19.30 -4.97
N VAL A 2 19.43 19.23 -3.81
CA VAL A 2 18.94 17.97 -3.24
C VAL A 2 17.46 18.11 -2.89
N VAL A 3 16.65 17.13 -3.34
CA VAL A 3 15.26 16.95 -2.91
C VAL A 3 15.09 15.58 -2.31
N ILE A 4 14.21 15.43 -1.31
CA ILE A 4 14.00 14.20 -0.59
C ILE A 4 12.62 13.65 -0.91
N ALA A 5 12.53 12.41 -1.39
CA ALA A 5 11.28 11.70 -1.58
C ALA A 5 11.06 10.71 -0.43
N ARG A 6 9.86 10.69 0.14
CA ARG A 6 9.43 9.78 1.22
C ARG A 6 8.20 9.00 0.79
N PRO A 7 8.37 7.85 0.13
CA PRO A 7 7.23 7.04 -0.30
C PRO A 7 6.56 6.33 0.88
N CYS A 8 5.24 6.20 0.82
CA CYS A 8 4.43 5.38 1.71
C CYS A 8 4.58 3.87 1.38
N HIS A 9 3.57 3.05 1.67
CA HIS A 9 3.54 1.66 1.21
C HIS A 9 3.30 1.62 -0.31
N ILE A 10 4.40 1.46 -1.06
CA ILE A 10 4.32 1.29 -2.52
C ILE A 10 4.01 -0.16 -2.83
N TYR A 11 3.10 -0.39 -3.79
CA TYR A 11 2.73 -1.69 -4.29
C TYR A 11 2.72 -1.73 -5.81
N GLY A 12 2.92 -2.92 -6.38
CA GLY A 12 2.96 -3.16 -7.82
C GLY A 12 3.04 -4.65 -8.13
N SER A 13 3.50 -5.00 -9.33
CA SER A 13 3.50 -6.39 -9.83
C SER A 13 4.52 -7.32 -9.18
N ASP A 14 5.61 -6.80 -8.61
CA ASP A 14 6.64 -7.64 -7.95
C ASP A 14 6.22 -7.94 -6.50
N ILE A 15 5.29 -8.89 -6.36
CA ILE A 15 4.79 -9.34 -5.06
C ILE A 15 5.57 -10.52 -4.47
N GLU A 16 6.41 -11.18 -5.26
CA GLU A 16 7.08 -12.43 -4.85
C GLU A 16 8.22 -12.19 -3.85
N ARG A 17 8.87 -11.04 -3.94
CA ARG A 17 10.01 -10.68 -3.09
C ARG A 17 9.64 -9.80 -1.89
N ASP A 18 8.36 -9.52 -1.70
CA ASP A 18 7.87 -8.64 -0.65
C ASP A 18 7.18 -9.45 0.45
N ASP A 19 7.70 -9.39 1.68
CA ASP A 19 7.16 -10.11 2.83
C ASP A 19 6.12 -9.32 3.64
N ARG A 20 5.80 -8.09 3.22
CA ARG A 20 4.75 -7.30 3.87
C ARG A 20 3.36 -7.94 3.67
N ALA A 21 2.47 -7.70 4.62
CA ALA A 21 1.12 -8.26 4.61
C ALA A 21 0.38 -8.03 3.28
N PHE A 22 0.54 -6.84 2.67
CA PHE A 22 -0.06 -6.52 1.38
C PHE A 22 0.32 -7.54 0.30
N ALA A 23 1.61 -7.82 0.14
CA ALA A 23 2.09 -8.77 -0.88
C ALA A 23 1.70 -10.21 -0.55
N GLN A 24 1.72 -10.58 0.74
CA GLN A 24 1.25 -11.90 1.18
C GLN A 24 -0.22 -12.13 0.81
N PHE A 25 -1.08 -11.11 1.05
CA PHE A 25 -2.51 -11.20 0.70
C PHE A 25 -2.71 -11.34 -0.82
N LEU A 26 -1.94 -10.58 -1.61
CA LEU A 26 -2.00 -10.66 -3.07
C LEU A 26 -1.55 -12.03 -3.60
N ARG A 27 -0.46 -12.60 -3.05
CA ARG A 27 -0.01 -13.95 -3.43
C ARG A 27 -1.09 -15.00 -3.15
N LYS A 28 -1.69 -14.96 -1.96
CA LYS A 28 -2.80 -15.85 -1.59
C LYS A 28 -3.99 -15.69 -2.53
N ALA A 29 -4.42 -14.46 -2.74
CA ALA A 29 -5.52 -14.14 -3.64
C ALA A 29 -5.26 -14.61 -5.07
N LYS A 30 -4.04 -14.41 -5.60
CA LYS A 30 -3.64 -14.85 -6.93
C LYS A 30 -3.61 -16.38 -7.07
N ALA A 31 -3.28 -17.08 -5.99
CA ALA A 31 -3.34 -18.54 -5.93
C ALA A 31 -4.76 -19.08 -5.71
N GLY A 32 -5.78 -18.24 -5.53
CA GLY A 32 -7.14 -18.66 -5.18
C GLY A 32 -7.27 -19.18 -3.75
N GLU A 33 -6.30 -18.86 -2.88
CA GLU A 33 -6.27 -19.30 -1.49
C GLU A 33 -6.87 -18.24 -0.56
N ASP A 34 -7.44 -18.67 0.56
CA ASP A 34 -7.99 -17.79 1.59
C ASP A 34 -6.88 -16.93 2.24
N ILE A 35 -7.23 -15.69 2.54
CA ILE A 35 -6.32 -14.73 3.17
C ILE A 35 -6.32 -14.96 4.69
N LEU A 36 -5.13 -15.18 5.26
CA LEU A 36 -4.96 -15.39 6.69
C LEU A 36 -4.52 -14.09 7.38
N LEU A 37 -5.36 -13.58 8.28
CA LEU A 37 -5.03 -12.48 9.17
C LEU A 37 -4.48 -13.01 10.49
N LYS A 38 -3.23 -12.64 10.81
CA LYS A 38 -2.55 -13.01 12.06
C LYS A 38 -2.68 -11.95 13.16
N SER A 39 -3.57 -10.98 12.99
CA SER A 39 -3.91 -9.92 13.96
C SER A 39 -5.33 -9.44 13.70
N ASP A 40 -5.83 -8.52 14.53
CA ASP A 40 -7.11 -7.84 14.33
C ASP A 40 -7.15 -6.96 13.06
N GLY A 41 -5.97 -6.67 12.48
CA GLY A 41 -5.83 -5.87 11.28
C GLY A 41 -6.14 -4.39 11.44
N SER A 42 -6.15 -3.87 12.67
CA SER A 42 -6.52 -2.48 12.99
C SER A 42 -5.51 -1.42 12.53
N GLN A 43 -4.28 -1.83 12.22
CA GLN A 43 -3.23 -0.90 11.80
C GLN A 43 -3.57 -0.23 10.46
N VAL A 44 -3.51 1.11 10.41
CA VAL A 44 -3.85 1.92 9.25
C VAL A 44 -2.60 2.35 8.48
N ARG A 45 -2.65 2.24 7.16
CA ARG A 45 -1.56 2.59 6.24
C ARG A 45 -2.08 3.41 5.07
N SER A 46 -1.21 4.22 4.47
CA SER A 46 -1.44 4.78 3.14
C SER A 46 -0.71 3.93 2.09
N TYR A 47 -1.35 3.77 0.94
CA TYR A 47 -0.84 2.98 -0.18
C TYR A 47 -0.71 3.86 -1.42
N CYS A 48 0.24 3.53 -2.30
CA CYS A 48 0.39 4.19 -3.59
C CYS A 48 0.88 3.17 -4.63
N HIS A 49 0.28 3.19 -5.81
CA HIS A 49 0.71 2.32 -6.90
C HIS A 49 2.11 2.70 -7.38
N VAL A 50 2.89 1.73 -7.84
CA VAL A 50 4.28 1.96 -8.27
C VAL A 50 4.37 2.95 -9.43
N ASP A 51 3.43 2.95 -10.37
CA ASP A 51 3.41 3.90 -11.50
C ASP A 51 3.16 5.34 -11.02
N ASP A 52 2.26 5.52 -10.05
CA ASP A 52 2.05 6.82 -9.41
C ASP A 52 3.30 7.26 -8.63
N CYS A 53 3.97 6.33 -7.95
CA CYS A 53 5.23 6.63 -7.27
C CYS A 53 6.31 7.06 -8.26
N ALA A 54 6.45 6.37 -9.40
CA ALA A 54 7.41 6.73 -10.44
C ALA A 54 7.13 8.13 -11.01
N SER A 55 5.86 8.43 -11.32
CA SER A 55 5.46 9.77 -11.76
C SER A 55 5.75 10.84 -10.72
N ALA A 56 5.49 10.54 -9.43
CA ALA A 56 5.79 11.45 -8.32
C ALA A 56 7.29 11.76 -8.23
N LEU A 57 8.15 10.76 -8.37
CA LEU A 57 9.60 10.96 -8.38
C LEU A 57 10.06 11.89 -9.51
N LEU A 58 9.48 11.76 -10.70
CA LEU A 58 9.75 12.67 -11.82
C LEU A 58 9.29 14.09 -11.53
N TYR A 59 8.09 14.26 -10.91
CA TYR A 59 7.62 15.58 -10.48
C TYR A 59 8.53 16.22 -9.45
N ILE A 60 8.97 15.46 -8.46
CA ILE A 60 9.90 15.92 -7.41
C ILE A 60 11.24 16.32 -8.04
N LEU A 61 11.77 15.52 -8.96
CA LEU A 61 13.02 15.80 -9.65
C LEU A 61 12.97 17.11 -10.47
N LEU A 62 11.84 17.32 -11.17
CA LEU A 62 11.71 18.44 -12.12
C LEU A 62 11.19 19.73 -11.47
N ARG A 63 10.44 19.65 -10.36
CA ARG A 63 9.72 20.78 -9.76
C ARG A 63 9.96 20.93 -8.26
N GLY A 64 10.69 20.00 -7.65
CA GLY A 64 10.98 20.04 -6.22
C GLY A 64 11.86 21.25 -5.86
N ILE A 65 11.59 21.81 -4.70
CA ILE A 65 12.38 22.93 -4.15
C ILE A 65 13.58 22.35 -3.42
N ASN A 66 14.77 22.88 -3.67
CA ASN A 66 16.01 22.45 -3.04
C ASN A 66 15.89 22.39 -1.50
N GLY A 67 16.36 21.33 -0.90
CA GLY A 67 16.32 21.07 0.54
C GLY A 67 14.96 20.62 1.09
N LYS A 68 13.91 20.50 0.25
CA LYS A 68 12.57 20.07 0.70
C LYS A 68 12.41 18.55 0.62
N ALA A 69 11.55 18.03 1.53
CA ALA A 69 11.14 16.65 1.56
C ALA A 69 9.67 16.51 1.16
N TYR A 70 9.37 15.58 0.27
CA TYR A 70 8.04 15.32 -0.28
C TYR A 70 7.58 13.92 0.05
N ASN A 71 6.43 13.80 0.70
CA ASN A 71 5.79 12.52 0.90
C ASN A 71 5.06 12.11 -0.37
N ILE A 72 5.20 10.83 -0.75
CA ILE A 72 4.50 10.23 -1.88
C ILE A 72 3.45 9.27 -1.31
N ALA A 73 2.19 9.62 -1.43
CA ALA A 73 1.06 8.81 -0.98
C ALA A 73 -0.19 9.16 -1.79
N ASN A 74 -1.09 8.19 -1.92
CA ASN A 74 -2.44 8.46 -2.42
C ASN A 74 -3.37 8.63 -1.20
N ARG A 75 -3.89 9.84 -0.99
CA ARG A 75 -4.76 10.17 0.17
C ARG A 75 -6.08 9.39 0.16
N ASP A 76 -6.52 8.95 -1.02
CA ASP A 76 -7.76 8.18 -1.19
C ASP A 76 -7.54 6.66 -1.00
N SER A 77 -6.28 6.26 -0.74
CA SER A 77 -5.87 4.87 -0.52
C SER A 77 -5.33 4.68 0.90
N VAL A 78 -6.13 5.08 1.90
CA VAL A 78 -5.82 4.93 3.34
C VAL A 78 -6.78 3.92 3.93
N LEU A 79 -6.26 2.74 4.30
CA LEU A 79 -7.04 1.63 4.84
C LEU A 79 -6.32 0.96 6.01
N SER A 80 -7.08 0.28 6.86
CA SER A 80 -6.55 -0.71 7.78
C SER A 80 -6.10 -1.97 7.04
N ILE A 81 -5.27 -2.76 7.66
CA ILE A 81 -4.84 -4.07 7.13
C ILE A 81 -6.06 -4.98 6.90
N LYS A 82 -7.07 -4.91 7.79
CA LYS A 82 -8.33 -5.64 7.65
C LYS A 82 -9.11 -5.20 6.42
N GLU A 83 -9.36 -3.91 6.26
CA GLU A 83 -10.08 -3.36 5.10
C GLU A 83 -9.37 -3.68 3.79
N LEU A 84 -8.03 -3.66 3.79
CA LEU A 84 -7.23 -4.06 2.65
C LEU A 84 -7.45 -5.55 2.30
N ALA A 85 -7.39 -6.44 3.30
CA ALA A 85 -7.65 -7.87 3.11
C ALA A 85 -9.06 -8.12 2.57
N GLU A 86 -10.06 -7.43 3.11
CA GLU A 86 -11.46 -7.50 2.65
C GLU A 86 -11.59 -7.07 1.19
N LEU A 87 -10.96 -5.95 0.81
CA LEU A 87 -10.99 -5.47 -0.56
C LEU A 87 -10.34 -6.46 -1.54
N ILE A 88 -9.20 -7.05 -1.17
CA ILE A 88 -8.51 -8.06 -1.99
C ILE A 88 -9.38 -9.33 -2.10
N ALA A 89 -9.89 -9.84 -0.97
CA ALA A 89 -10.72 -11.04 -0.93
C ALA A 89 -11.98 -10.90 -1.79
N GLN A 90 -12.67 -9.76 -1.70
CA GLN A 90 -13.84 -9.45 -2.54
C GLN A 90 -13.49 -9.37 -4.04
N THR A 91 -12.29 -8.90 -4.37
CA THR A 91 -11.88 -8.73 -5.79
C THR A 91 -11.74 -10.08 -6.50
N VAL A 92 -11.33 -11.13 -5.81
CA VAL A 92 -11.08 -12.47 -6.38
C VAL A 92 -12.05 -13.55 -5.89
N GLY A 93 -12.88 -13.28 -4.88
CA GLY A 93 -13.88 -14.22 -4.39
C GLY A 93 -13.34 -15.25 -3.38
N VAL A 94 -12.24 -14.95 -2.67
CA VAL A 94 -11.71 -15.79 -1.58
C VAL A 94 -12.23 -15.32 -0.21
N LYS A 95 -11.99 -16.10 0.84
CA LYS A 95 -12.42 -15.79 2.21
C LYS A 95 -11.28 -15.20 3.03
N ILE A 96 -11.63 -14.61 4.18
CA ILE A 96 -10.68 -14.19 5.20
C ILE A 96 -10.79 -15.16 6.36
N MET A 97 -9.65 -15.68 6.77
CA MET A 97 -9.48 -16.49 7.97
C MET A 97 -8.71 -15.72 9.02
N TYR A 98 -8.99 -15.96 10.29
CA TYR A 98 -8.29 -15.34 11.40
C TYR A 98 -7.52 -16.40 12.18
N ASP A 99 -6.23 -16.18 12.34
CA ASP A 99 -5.32 -16.98 13.17
C ASP A 99 -4.56 -16.00 14.07
N ILE A 100 -5.26 -15.49 15.08
CA ILE A 100 -4.69 -14.49 15.98
C ILE A 100 -3.86 -15.22 17.04
N PRO A 101 -2.52 -15.10 16.98
CA PRO A 101 -1.65 -15.79 17.92
C PRO A 101 -1.82 -15.27 19.35
N SER A 102 -1.57 -16.15 20.31
CA SER A 102 -1.53 -15.78 21.73
C SER A 102 -0.44 -14.72 21.98
N ASN A 103 -0.56 -13.96 23.08
CA ASN A 103 0.30 -12.82 23.43
C ASN A 103 1.82 -13.06 23.39
N SER A 104 2.29 -14.31 23.37
CA SER A 104 3.72 -14.65 23.29
C SER A 104 4.28 -14.58 21.87
N GLU A 105 3.49 -14.77 20.83
CA GLU A 105 3.94 -14.82 19.43
C GLU A 105 3.83 -13.46 18.70
N SER A 106 3.10 -12.51 19.27
CA SER A 106 2.88 -11.19 18.69
C SER A 106 4.10 -10.25 18.73
N LYS A 107 5.24 -10.68 19.31
CA LYS A 107 6.45 -9.84 19.50
C LYS A 107 7.11 -9.37 18.19
N GLY A 108 6.78 -9.97 17.05
CA GLY A 108 7.31 -9.62 15.73
C GLY A 108 6.49 -8.58 14.94
N TYR A 109 5.31 -8.19 15.41
CA TYR A 109 4.45 -7.28 14.66
C TYR A 109 4.78 -5.80 14.91
N SER A 110 4.57 -4.98 13.87
CA SER A 110 4.78 -3.53 13.97
C SER A 110 3.88 -2.94 15.05
N LYS A 111 4.47 -2.22 16.01
CA LYS A 111 3.75 -1.47 17.06
C LYS A 111 3.10 -0.19 16.53
N VAL A 112 3.42 0.22 15.29
CA VAL A 112 2.91 1.45 14.70
C VAL A 112 1.47 1.24 14.27
N GLN A 113 0.53 1.84 14.99
CA GLN A 113 -0.91 1.73 14.70
C GLN A 113 -1.31 2.50 13.44
N ARG A 114 -0.71 3.66 13.20
CA ARG A 114 -1.05 4.51 12.06
C ARG A 114 0.21 5.04 11.38
N ALA A 115 0.42 4.66 10.12
CA ALA A 115 1.48 5.17 9.25
C ALA A 115 0.84 5.70 7.95
N VAL A 116 0.36 6.93 8.02
CA VAL A 116 -0.30 7.65 6.93
C VAL A 116 0.52 8.89 6.63
N LEU A 117 0.93 9.07 5.37
CA LEU A 117 1.69 10.21 4.93
C LEU A 117 0.77 11.25 4.30
N ASP A 118 0.99 12.51 4.64
CA ASP A 118 0.37 13.65 3.98
C ASP A 118 1.18 14.04 2.74
N SER A 119 0.55 13.95 1.56
CA SER A 119 1.12 14.28 0.24
C SER A 119 0.81 15.72 -0.21
N SER A 120 0.20 16.55 0.60
CA SER A 120 -0.29 17.89 0.22
C SER A 120 0.81 18.78 -0.39
N LEU A 121 2.04 18.71 0.14
CA LEU A 121 3.17 19.46 -0.39
C LEU A 121 3.54 19.02 -1.81
N LEU A 122 3.54 17.72 -2.11
CA LEU A 122 3.76 17.21 -3.46
C LEU A 122 2.61 17.60 -4.39
N GLU A 123 1.39 17.53 -3.89
CA GLU A 123 0.21 17.93 -4.65
C GLU A 123 0.20 19.43 -4.98
N SER A 124 0.80 20.27 -4.15
CA SER A 124 0.95 21.71 -4.43
C SER A 124 1.88 22.00 -5.63
N LEU A 125 2.76 21.04 -5.99
CA LEU A 125 3.57 21.11 -7.22
C LEU A 125 2.77 20.74 -8.48
N GLY A 126 1.52 20.29 -8.33
CA GLY A 126 0.64 19.87 -9.43
C GLY A 126 0.56 18.36 -9.66
N TRP A 127 1.27 17.54 -8.87
CA TRP A 127 1.15 16.07 -8.96
C TRP A 127 -0.18 15.59 -8.35
N ARG A 128 -0.76 14.54 -8.94
CA ARG A 128 -1.90 13.80 -8.39
C ARG A 128 -1.74 12.33 -8.70
N PRO A 129 -2.09 11.43 -7.75
CA PRO A 129 -2.19 10.00 -8.06
C PRO A 129 -3.32 9.76 -9.06
N GLN A 130 -3.10 8.85 -10.00
CA GLN A 130 -4.04 8.53 -11.09
C GLN A 130 -4.67 7.15 -10.90
N ILE A 131 -4.05 6.28 -10.11
CA ILE A 131 -4.46 4.89 -9.95
C ILE A 131 -5.13 4.71 -8.59
N SER A 132 -6.44 4.44 -8.61
CA SER A 132 -7.16 4.08 -7.38
C SER A 132 -6.66 2.73 -6.86
N LEU A 133 -6.82 2.48 -5.54
CA LEU A 133 -6.40 1.20 -4.95
C LEU A 133 -7.09 0.01 -5.63
N LYS A 134 -8.39 0.13 -5.91
CA LYS A 134 -9.17 -0.92 -6.59
C LYS A 134 -8.63 -1.23 -7.98
N GLU A 135 -8.31 -0.21 -8.75
CA GLU A 135 -7.73 -0.38 -10.09
C GLU A 135 -6.33 -0.99 -10.01
N GLY A 136 -5.47 -0.49 -9.11
CA GLY A 136 -4.14 -1.02 -8.91
C GLY A 136 -4.15 -2.50 -8.48
N LEU A 137 -5.07 -2.90 -7.59
CA LEU A 137 -5.25 -4.29 -7.21
C LEU A 137 -5.62 -5.17 -8.41
N ARG A 138 -6.55 -4.72 -9.26
CA ARG A 138 -6.93 -5.45 -10.48
C ARG A 138 -5.74 -5.67 -11.41
N ARG A 139 -4.92 -4.63 -11.62
CA ARG A 139 -3.69 -4.73 -12.45
C ARG A 139 -2.72 -5.76 -11.89
N VAL A 140 -2.44 -5.72 -10.60
CA VAL A 140 -1.51 -6.66 -9.95
C VAL A 140 -2.03 -8.09 -9.99
N LEU A 141 -3.34 -8.28 -9.85
CA LEU A 141 -3.99 -9.60 -9.92
C LEU A 141 -4.20 -10.10 -11.35
N GLY A 142 -3.92 -9.29 -12.37
CA GLY A 142 -4.11 -9.67 -13.79
C GLY A 142 -5.58 -9.71 -14.21
N ILE A 143 -6.46 -8.97 -13.52
CA ILE A 143 -7.90 -8.89 -13.82
C ILE A 143 -8.13 -7.70 -14.76
N TYR A 144 -8.07 -7.98 -16.04
CA TYR A 144 -8.38 -7.00 -17.09
C TYR A 144 -9.83 -7.20 -17.54
N LYS A 145 -10.66 -6.19 -17.30
CA LYS A 145 -12.02 -6.14 -17.88
C LYS A 145 -12.19 -4.81 -18.58
#